data_1af953c4e346b91b2036420c839fe586
#
_entry.id   1af953c4e346b91b2036420c839fe586
#
_cell.length_a   1.000
_cell.length_b   1.000
_cell.length_c   1.000
_cell.angle_alpha   90.00
_cell.angle_beta   90.00
_cell.angle_gamma   90.00
#
_symmetry.space_group_name_H-M   'P 1'
#
loop_
_entity.id
_entity.type
_entity.pdbx_description
1 polymer ?
#
loop_
_entity_poly.entity_id
_entity_poly.type
_entity_poly.pdbx_seq_one_letter_code
_entity_poly.pdbx_strand_id
1 'polypeptide(L)'
;MVTIALLLTGDLQEAQMAQTYLRENYREAEYERIFVYCGEDAAAVELLDEDPSAVLFDGRGAGIAASCNAALQYARGEEILFSAASYVLMPAALRAMQREAAGRDGVSLVVPMLQSPVGVDETQKLSAAQDAPYQDAQGLRRFSEEISLRRGASFLSIALDFCFLAERQALLELGGFSEEFHTTPFLTIDLCLRFWQADRPCLAAHGAFAHRNALDIPFDPLDEEAFVRKYGLHYPYSFMPRTDLLAHMDLQKPALSVLEVGCACGATLLAVRNANPEARIYGIEFDEKAAAVARHFAAVEALDVETLDKPEWCGMFDWILLGDVVEHLREPWQAMKNLAALLKPGGRVLVSVPNVMHFSVFRMMLDGHWTYEDAGILDRTHLRFFTRAELLLLLQEAGLEAEEVFPSKMPESDADLAFIAQLAALLPPDVGEEELHAFQWKVAARKR
;
A
#
# COMPACT_ATOMS: atom_id res chain seq x y z
N MET A 1 7.04 4.67 -30.28
CA MET A 1 5.79 3.88 -30.47
C MET A 1 5.51 3.17 -29.15
N VAL A 2 4.24 3.10 -28.72
CA VAL A 2 3.83 2.39 -27.49
C VAL A 2 3.10 1.11 -27.88
N THR A 3 3.38 0.01 -27.19
CA THR A 3 2.61 -1.22 -27.27
C THR A 3 1.53 -1.22 -26.20
N ILE A 4 0.29 -1.53 -26.56
CA ILE A 4 -0.83 -1.73 -25.63
C ILE A 4 -1.09 -3.23 -25.56
N ALA A 5 -0.75 -3.85 -24.44
CA ALA A 5 -0.96 -5.26 -24.14
C ALA A 5 -2.14 -5.41 -23.16
N LEU A 6 -3.27 -5.87 -23.67
CA LEU A 6 -4.51 -6.01 -22.91
C LEU A 6 -4.70 -7.46 -22.48
N LEU A 7 -4.68 -7.69 -21.17
CA LEU A 7 -4.90 -9.02 -20.56
C LEU A 7 -6.39 -9.27 -20.39
N LEU A 8 -6.86 -10.41 -20.90
CA LEU A 8 -8.23 -10.89 -20.82
C LEU A 8 -8.26 -12.26 -20.14
N THR A 9 -9.18 -12.44 -19.21
CA THR A 9 -9.37 -13.71 -18.48
C THR A 9 -10.84 -14.18 -18.47
N GLY A 10 -11.74 -13.36 -19.03
CA GLY A 10 -13.18 -13.60 -19.08
C GLY A 10 -13.67 -14.30 -20.36
N ASP A 11 -14.90 -14.08 -20.69
CA ASP A 11 -15.65 -14.72 -21.77
C ASP A 11 -15.65 -13.89 -23.07
N LEU A 12 -16.47 -14.36 -24.03
CA LEU A 12 -16.69 -13.68 -25.32
C LEU A 12 -17.17 -12.23 -25.16
N GLN A 13 -17.95 -11.92 -24.12
CA GLN A 13 -18.43 -10.56 -23.88
C GLN A 13 -17.28 -9.62 -23.51
N GLU A 14 -16.38 -10.06 -22.62
CA GLU A 14 -15.16 -9.33 -22.29
C GLU A 14 -14.31 -9.09 -23.55
N ALA A 15 -14.12 -10.12 -24.37
CA ALA A 15 -13.37 -10.02 -25.62
C ALA A 15 -13.96 -9.00 -26.60
N GLN A 16 -15.30 -8.98 -26.77
CA GLN A 16 -16.00 -7.99 -27.59
C GLN A 16 -15.81 -6.55 -27.09
N MET A 17 -15.92 -6.37 -25.78
CA MET A 17 -15.71 -5.07 -25.15
C MET A 17 -14.27 -4.60 -25.31
N ALA A 18 -13.30 -5.47 -25.09
CA ALA A 18 -11.87 -5.19 -25.22
C ALA A 18 -11.48 -4.82 -26.66
N GLN A 19 -11.98 -5.55 -27.64
CA GLN A 19 -11.76 -5.27 -29.07
C GLN A 19 -12.32 -3.88 -29.43
N THR A 20 -13.56 -3.59 -29.04
CA THR A 20 -14.20 -2.29 -29.26
C THR A 20 -13.39 -1.18 -28.58
N TYR A 21 -13.01 -1.37 -27.33
CA TYR A 21 -12.22 -0.39 -26.57
C TYR A 21 -10.89 -0.04 -27.26
N LEU A 22 -10.13 -1.05 -27.70
CA LEU A 22 -8.85 -0.80 -28.37
C LEU A 22 -9.05 -0.10 -29.72
N ARG A 23 -10.06 -0.50 -30.53
CA ARG A 23 -10.34 0.11 -31.82
C ARG A 23 -10.73 1.58 -31.69
N GLU A 24 -11.55 1.93 -30.71
CA GLU A 24 -12.04 3.30 -30.51
C GLU A 24 -11.01 4.25 -29.89
N ASN A 25 -10.12 3.75 -29.03
CA ASN A 25 -9.25 4.59 -28.24
C ASN A 25 -7.79 4.56 -28.67
N TYR A 26 -7.30 3.44 -29.22
CA TYR A 26 -5.88 3.26 -29.56
C TYR A 26 -5.71 2.90 -31.05
N ARG A 27 -5.52 3.93 -31.90
CA ARG A 27 -5.43 3.75 -33.36
C ARG A 27 -4.17 2.96 -33.73
N GLU A 28 -4.30 2.01 -34.66
CA GLU A 28 -3.20 1.16 -35.14
C GLU A 28 -2.01 1.97 -35.72
N ALA A 29 -2.29 3.11 -36.32
CA ALA A 29 -1.22 3.98 -36.86
C ALA A 29 -0.34 4.62 -35.78
N GLU A 30 -0.80 4.66 -34.54
CA GLU A 30 -0.12 5.30 -33.41
C GLU A 30 0.38 4.28 -32.36
N TYR A 31 -0.30 3.13 -32.25
CA TYR A 31 -0.08 2.13 -31.21
C TYR A 31 0.01 0.73 -31.78
N GLU A 32 0.95 -0.07 -31.31
CA GLU A 32 0.89 -1.51 -31.47
C GLU A 32 -0.09 -2.10 -30.46
N ARG A 33 -0.97 -3.01 -30.89
CA ARG A 33 -2.02 -3.60 -30.07
C ARG A 33 -1.82 -5.09 -29.95
N ILE A 34 -1.87 -5.60 -28.72
CA ILE A 34 -1.70 -7.00 -28.36
C ILE A 34 -2.86 -7.41 -27.43
N PHE A 35 -3.52 -8.52 -27.76
CA PHE A 35 -4.38 -9.23 -26.83
C PHE A 35 -3.61 -10.38 -26.19
N VAL A 36 -3.66 -10.47 -24.87
CA VAL A 36 -3.12 -11.58 -24.09
C VAL A 36 -4.31 -12.28 -23.45
N TYR A 37 -4.77 -13.39 -24.05
CA TYR A 37 -5.95 -14.10 -23.60
C TYR A 37 -5.58 -15.30 -22.75
N CYS A 38 -6.06 -15.33 -21.49
CA CYS A 38 -5.81 -16.40 -20.51
C CYS A 38 -7.12 -17.02 -19.97
N GLY A 39 -8.27 -16.68 -20.57
CA GLY A 39 -9.57 -17.33 -20.28
C GLY A 39 -9.69 -18.72 -20.92
N GLU A 40 -10.86 -19.32 -20.83
CA GLU A 40 -11.12 -20.66 -21.37
C GLU A 40 -12.10 -20.67 -22.57
N ASP A 41 -12.69 -19.52 -22.93
CA ASP A 41 -13.71 -19.43 -23.97
C ASP A 41 -13.10 -19.45 -25.38
N ALA A 42 -13.36 -20.51 -26.13
CA ALA A 42 -12.87 -20.66 -27.50
C ALA A 42 -13.45 -19.61 -28.47
N ALA A 43 -14.71 -19.19 -28.26
CA ALA A 43 -15.33 -18.17 -29.10
C ALA A 43 -14.69 -16.80 -28.91
N ALA A 44 -14.19 -16.50 -27.70
CA ALA A 44 -13.41 -15.30 -27.44
C ALA A 44 -12.10 -15.31 -28.24
N VAL A 45 -11.40 -16.46 -28.27
CA VAL A 45 -10.14 -16.60 -29.05
C VAL A 45 -10.43 -16.43 -30.54
N GLU A 46 -11.46 -17.07 -31.10
CA GLU A 46 -11.83 -16.91 -32.52
C GLU A 46 -12.08 -15.44 -32.87
N LEU A 47 -12.87 -14.73 -32.03
CA LEU A 47 -13.15 -13.31 -32.23
C LEU A 47 -11.88 -12.44 -32.23
N LEU A 48 -10.97 -12.67 -31.29
CA LEU A 48 -9.75 -11.87 -31.16
C LEU A 48 -8.71 -12.17 -32.24
N ASP A 49 -8.65 -13.43 -32.72
CA ASP A 49 -7.74 -13.85 -33.80
C ASP A 49 -8.19 -13.29 -35.16
N GLU A 50 -9.48 -13.05 -35.32
CA GLU A 50 -10.02 -12.39 -36.52
C GLU A 50 -9.77 -10.87 -36.59
N ASP A 51 -9.21 -10.24 -35.54
CA ASP A 51 -8.88 -8.81 -35.54
C ASP A 51 -7.53 -8.55 -36.24
N PRO A 52 -7.57 -8.05 -37.52
CA PRO A 52 -6.35 -7.82 -38.27
C PRO A 52 -5.51 -6.66 -37.75
N SER A 53 -6.04 -5.91 -36.78
CA SER A 53 -5.42 -4.71 -36.22
C SER A 53 -4.72 -4.92 -34.91
N ALA A 54 -4.71 -6.15 -34.39
CA ALA A 54 -4.05 -6.54 -33.15
C ALA A 54 -3.43 -7.94 -33.29
N VAL A 55 -2.50 -8.27 -32.43
CA VAL A 55 -1.90 -9.60 -32.34
C VAL A 55 -2.46 -10.32 -31.12
N LEU A 56 -2.89 -11.56 -31.29
CA LEU A 56 -3.37 -12.40 -30.21
C LEU A 56 -2.27 -13.32 -29.68
N PHE A 57 -2.08 -13.34 -28.38
CA PHE A 57 -1.38 -14.39 -27.64
C PHE A 57 -2.42 -15.25 -26.93
N ASP A 58 -2.68 -16.44 -27.47
CA ASP A 58 -3.55 -17.45 -26.83
C ASP A 58 -2.76 -18.14 -25.73
N GLY A 59 -2.99 -17.71 -24.50
CA GLY A 59 -2.33 -18.17 -23.29
C GLY A 59 -3.14 -19.22 -22.50
N ARG A 60 -4.17 -19.83 -23.12
CA ARG A 60 -4.95 -20.87 -22.47
C ARG A 60 -4.07 -22.02 -22.00
N GLY A 61 -4.10 -22.31 -20.69
CA GLY A 61 -3.27 -23.34 -20.05
C GLY A 61 -1.79 -22.98 -19.84
N ALA A 62 -1.30 -21.82 -20.32
CA ALA A 62 0.08 -21.37 -20.11
C ALA A 62 0.26 -20.51 -18.84
N GLY A 63 -0.83 -19.92 -18.34
CA GLY A 63 -0.80 -18.97 -17.23
C GLY A 63 -0.52 -17.53 -17.65
N ILE A 64 -0.90 -16.59 -16.77
CA ILE A 64 -0.85 -15.14 -17.04
C ILE A 64 0.60 -14.68 -17.26
N ALA A 65 1.52 -15.07 -16.36
CA ALA A 65 2.93 -14.65 -16.43
C ALA A 65 3.60 -15.04 -17.74
N ALA A 66 3.50 -16.33 -18.11
CA ALA A 66 4.10 -16.85 -19.35
C ALA A 66 3.52 -16.17 -20.58
N SER A 67 2.21 -15.94 -20.63
CA SER A 67 1.52 -15.28 -21.73
C SER A 67 1.92 -13.80 -21.87
N CYS A 68 2.01 -13.09 -20.75
CA CYS A 68 2.51 -11.71 -20.73
C CYS A 68 4.00 -11.64 -21.14
N ASN A 69 4.81 -12.62 -20.75
CA ASN A 69 6.21 -12.71 -21.18
C ASN A 69 6.34 -12.92 -22.69
N ALA A 70 5.49 -13.77 -23.28
CA ALA A 70 5.45 -13.96 -24.73
C ALA A 70 5.09 -12.65 -25.45
N ALA A 71 4.07 -11.93 -24.97
CA ALA A 71 3.69 -10.63 -25.48
C ALA A 71 4.81 -9.58 -25.34
N LEU A 72 5.50 -9.56 -24.19
CA LEU A 72 6.65 -8.67 -23.94
C LEU A 72 7.80 -8.91 -24.92
N GLN A 73 8.13 -10.16 -25.21
CA GLN A 73 9.17 -10.52 -26.19
C GLN A 73 8.80 -10.08 -27.62
N TYR A 74 7.54 -10.20 -27.98
CA TYR A 74 7.04 -9.83 -29.31
C TYR A 74 6.91 -8.32 -29.51
N ALA A 75 6.53 -7.58 -28.48
CA ALA A 75 6.28 -6.15 -28.52
C ALA A 75 7.46 -5.37 -29.12
N ARG A 76 7.13 -4.37 -29.95
CA ARG A 76 8.11 -3.52 -30.67
C ARG A 76 8.18 -2.10 -30.14
N GLY A 77 7.23 -1.71 -29.26
CA GLY A 77 7.22 -0.40 -28.62
C GLY A 77 8.41 -0.24 -27.67
N GLU A 78 8.93 0.97 -27.56
CA GLU A 78 9.92 1.33 -26.53
C GLU A 78 9.31 1.27 -25.15
N GLU A 79 8.02 1.63 -25.04
CA GLU A 79 7.21 1.53 -23.86
C GLU A 79 6.07 0.52 -24.10
N ILE A 80 5.66 -0.16 -23.05
CA ILE A 80 4.54 -1.09 -23.07
C ILE A 80 3.57 -0.76 -21.94
N LEU A 81 2.30 -0.61 -22.28
CA LEU A 81 1.19 -0.57 -21.33
C LEU A 81 0.66 -1.99 -21.16
N PHE A 82 0.82 -2.59 -20.00
CA PHE A 82 0.07 -3.76 -19.58
C PHE A 82 -1.18 -3.33 -18.84
N SER A 83 -2.34 -3.82 -19.24
CA SER A 83 -3.60 -3.53 -18.56
C SER A 83 -4.51 -4.76 -18.59
N ALA A 84 -5.12 -5.12 -17.47
CA ALA A 84 -6.24 -6.06 -17.52
C ALA A 84 -7.48 -5.40 -18.14
N ALA A 85 -8.32 -6.19 -18.81
CA ALA A 85 -9.52 -5.70 -19.49
C ALA A 85 -10.55 -5.04 -18.55
N SER A 86 -10.43 -5.29 -17.25
CA SER A 86 -11.24 -4.63 -16.22
C SER A 86 -10.90 -3.13 -16.03
N TYR A 87 -9.82 -2.63 -16.62
CA TYR A 87 -9.45 -1.20 -16.56
C TYR A 87 -9.71 -0.50 -17.89
N VAL A 88 -10.28 0.69 -17.81
CA VAL A 88 -10.47 1.58 -18.94
C VAL A 88 -9.56 2.79 -18.76
N LEU A 89 -8.44 2.80 -19.48
CA LEU A 89 -7.47 3.89 -19.50
C LEU A 89 -7.60 4.68 -20.80
N MET A 90 -7.93 5.95 -20.73
CA MET A 90 -8.04 6.78 -21.93
C MET A 90 -6.66 7.24 -22.45
N PRO A 91 -6.49 7.51 -23.75
CA PRO A 91 -5.20 7.95 -24.32
C PRO A 91 -4.62 9.19 -23.66
N ALA A 92 -5.46 10.08 -23.13
CA ALA A 92 -5.00 11.24 -22.36
C ALA A 92 -4.26 10.84 -21.08
N ALA A 93 -4.77 9.81 -20.39
CA ALA A 93 -4.12 9.26 -19.19
C ALA A 93 -2.79 8.59 -19.55
N LEU A 94 -2.72 7.79 -20.63
CA LEU A 94 -1.48 7.21 -21.10
C LEU A 94 -0.41 8.27 -21.39
N ARG A 95 -0.77 9.35 -22.10
CA ARG A 95 0.16 10.47 -22.32
C ARG A 95 0.61 11.15 -21.03
N ALA A 96 -0.23 11.19 -20.00
CA ALA A 96 0.16 11.70 -18.69
C ALA A 96 1.17 10.76 -18.01
N MET A 97 0.97 9.44 -18.09
CA MET A 97 1.95 8.46 -17.57
C MET A 97 3.30 8.59 -18.28
N GLN A 98 3.32 8.67 -19.60
CA GLN A 98 4.53 8.88 -20.42
C GLN A 98 5.27 10.16 -20.02
N ARG A 99 4.55 11.24 -19.78
CA ARG A 99 5.12 12.51 -19.37
C ARG A 99 5.83 12.41 -18.00
N GLU A 100 5.23 11.72 -17.04
CA GLU A 100 5.84 11.54 -15.72
C GLU A 100 7.02 10.56 -15.77
N ALA A 101 6.96 9.55 -16.64
CA ALA A 101 8.10 8.67 -16.92
C ALA A 101 9.28 9.44 -17.52
N ALA A 102 9.04 10.22 -18.57
CA ALA A 102 10.09 10.99 -19.27
C ALA A 102 10.69 12.14 -18.43
N GLY A 103 9.95 12.62 -17.44
CA GLY A 103 10.39 13.73 -16.55
C GLY A 103 11.39 13.32 -15.47
N ARG A 104 11.73 12.05 -15.34
CA ARG A 104 12.60 11.53 -14.28
C ARG A 104 13.48 10.40 -14.82
N ASP A 105 14.77 10.52 -14.63
CA ASP A 105 15.72 9.47 -15.02
C ASP A 105 15.46 8.18 -14.22
N GLY A 106 15.52 7.06 -14.92
CA GLY A 106 15.45 5.72 -14.32
C GLY A 106 14.05 5.24 -13.92
N VAL A 107 12.98 5.99 -14.17
CA VAL A 107 11.62 5.52 -13.92
C VAL A 107 11.28 4.35 -14.82
N SER A 108 10.75 3.28 -14.24
CA SER A 108 10.53 2.04 -14.98
C SER A 108 9.09 1.55 -14.96
N LEU A 109 8.29 1.94 -13.96
CA LEU A 109 6.89 1.58 -13.85
C LEU A 109 6.05 2.77 -13.41
N VAL A 110 5.00 3.09 -14.18
CA VAL A 110 4.06 4.16 -13.87
C VAL A 110 2.65 3.61 -13.89
N VAL A 111 1.91 3.83 -12.81
CA VAL A 111 0.49 3.46 -12.71
C VAL A 111 -0.42 4.68 -12.77
N PRO A 112 -1.69 4.54 -13.19
CA PRO A 112 -2.67 5.60 -13.10
C PRO A 112 -3.23 5.75 -11.67
N MET A 113 -3.88 6.87 -11.40
CA MET A 113 -4.79 7.04 -10.26
C MET A 113 -6.08 6.27 -10.51
N LEU A 114 -6.70 5.76 -9.46
CA LEU A 114 -7.92 4.96 -9.51
C LEU A 114 -9.06 5.61 -8.72
N GLN A 115 -10.29 5.30 -9.08
CA GLN A 115 -11.48 5.79 -8.37
C GLN A 115 -11.60 5.21 -6.96
N SER A 116 -11.37 3.91 -6.83
CA SER A 116 -11.35 3.18 -5.56
C SER A 116 -10.25 2.14 -5.66
N PRO A 117 -9.04 2.43 -5.20
CA PRO A 117 -8.02 1.40 -5.12
C PRO A 117 -8.48 0.34 -4.13
N VAL A 118 -8.42 -0.91 -4.55
CA VAL A 118 -8.55 -2.04 -3.63
C VAL A 118 -7.16 -2.35 -3.14
N GLY A 119 -6.98 -2.30 -1.83
CA GLY A 119 -5.68 -2.52 -1.22
C GLY A 119 -5.13 -1.26 -0.57
N VAL A 120 -3.90 -1.33 -0.18
CA VAL A 120 -3.30 -0.57 0.88
C VAL A 120 -2.77 0.79 0.47
N ASP A 121 -2.59 1.05 -0.82
CA ASP A 121 -1.91 2.27 -1.23
C ASP A 121 -2.90 3.38 -1.59
N GLU A 122 -3.23 4.21 -0.59
CA GLU A 122 -4.03 5.42 -0.79
C GLU A 122 -3.36 6.45 -1.70
N THR A 123 -2.07 6.29 -2.03
CA THR A 123 -1.36 7.19 -2.96
C THR A 123 -1.90 7.10 -4.37
N GLN A 124 -2.52 5.98 -4.74
CA GLN A 124 -3.23 5.82 -6.02
C GLN A 124 -4.66 6.35 -5.99
N LYS A 125 -5.18 6.72 -4.83
CA LYS A 125 -6.54 7.20 -4.71
C LYS A 125 -6.68 8.63 -5.23
N LEU A 126 -7.57 8.81 -6.18
CA LEU A 126 -7.98 10.15 -6.58
C LEU A 126 -8.77 10.76 -5.42
N SER A 127 -8.14 11.68 -4.66
CA SER A 127 -8.77 12.29 -3.50
C SER A 127 -10.13 12.91 -3.86
N ALA A 128 -11.14 12.65 -3.04
CA ALA A 128 -12.44 13.30 -2.97
C ALA A 128 -13.53 12.90 -3.97
N ALA A 129 -13.38 11.91 -4.84
CA ALA A 129 -14.52 11.43 -5.64
C ALA A 129 -15.01 10.08 -5.09
N GLN A 130 -15.92 10.10 -4.15
CA GLN A 130 -16.68 8.89 -3.75
C GLN A 130 -17.57 8.39 -4.90
N ASP A 131 -17.95 9.28 -5.83
CA ASP A 131 -18.70 8.94 -7.04
C ASP A 131 -17.92 9.35 -8.28
N ALA A 132 -17.90 8.49 -9.31
CA ALA A 132 -17.32 8.84 -10.60
C ALA A 132 -18.06 10.07 -11.17
N PRO A 133 -17.35 11.15 -11.54
CA PRO A 133 -17.98 12.36 -12.04
C PRO A 133 -18.50 12.20 -13.49
N TYR A 134 -18.66 10.97 -13.94
CA TYR A 134 -19.12 10.61 -15.29
C TYR A 134 -20.07 9.42 -15.24
N GLN A 135 -20.99 9.35 -16.21
CA GLN A 135 -22.01 8.29 -16.33
C GLN A 135 -21.84 7.41 -17.56
N ASP A 136 -21.01 7.84 -18.51
CA ASP A 136 -20.79 7.16 -19.79
C ASP A 136 -19.34 7.30 -20.29
N ALA A 137 -19.01 6.61 -21.36
CA ALA A 137 -17.68 6.62 -21.97
C ALA A 137 -17.25 8.02 -22.45
N GLN A 138 -18.19 8.86 -22.89
CA GLN A 138 -17.87 10.22 -23.30
C GLN A 138 -17.53 11.12 -22.10
N GLY A 139 -18.26 10.95 -21.01
CA GLY A 139 -17.96 11.59 -19.73
C GLY A 139 -16.61 11.18 -19.19
N LEU A 140 -16.29 9.88 -19.20
CA LEU A 140 -14.99 9.36 -18.82
C LEU A 140 -13.85 9.96 -19.67
N ARG A 141 -14.05 10.07 -20.98
CA ARG A 141 -13.05 10.69 -21.89
C ARG A 141 -12.78 12.14 -21.49
N ARG A 142 -13.84 12.96 -21.32
CA ARG A 142 -13.71 14.36 -20.88
C ARG A 142 -13.03 14.48 -19.52
N PHE A 143 -13.42 13.66 -18.56
CA PHE A 143 -12.81 13.63 -17.24
C PHE A 143 -11.32 13.26 -17.32
N SER A 144 -10.97 12.24 -18.11
CA SER A 144 -9.56 11.86 -18.33
C SER A 144 -8.75 12.98 -18.97
N GLU A 145 -9.30 13.72 -19.94
CA GLU A 145 -8.67 14.88 -20.55
C GLU A 145 -8.42 15.99 -19.53
N GLU A 146 -9.41 16.29 -18.68
CA GLU A 146 -9.28 17.28 -17.61
C GLU A 146 -8.22 16.90 -16.59
N ILE A 147 -8.27 15.67 -16.08
CA ILE A 147 -7.27 15.16 -15.12
C ILE A 147 -5.87 15.16 -15.74
N SER A 148 -5.73 14.86 -17.02
CA SER A 148 -4.42 14.80 -17.72
C SER A 148 -3.63 16.12 -17.70
N LEU A 149 -4.28 17.23 -17.37
CA LEU A 149 -3.62 18.51 -17.18
C LEU A 149 -2.84 18.61 -15.84
N ARG A 150 -3.16 17.76 -14.88
CA ARG A 150 -2.42 17.69 -13.61
C ARG A 150 -1.00 17.22 -13.86
N ARG A 151 -0.08 17.72 -13.05
CA ARG A 151 1.34 17.39 -13.09
C ARG A 151 1.76 16.75 -11.78
N GLY A 152 2.86 16.00 -11.85
CA GLY A 152 3.47 15.36 -10.71
C GLY A 152 3.06 13.90 -10.57
N ALA A 153 3.82 13.20 -9.76
CA ALA A 153 3.60 11.82 -9.42
C ALA A 153 4.07 11.54 -8.00
N SER A 154 3.44 10.58 -7.35
CA SER A 154 3.86 10.04 -6.06
C SER A 154 4.65 8.75 -6.26
N PHE A 155 5.65 8.53 -5.41
CA PHE A 155 6.34 7.24 -5.35
C PHE A 155 5.42 6.17 -4.75
N LEU A 156 5.52 4.94 -5.26
CA LEU A 156 4.81 3.77 -4.77
C LEU A 156 5.81 2.72 -4.28
N SER A 157 5.59 2.13 -3.12
CA SER A 157 6.32 0.95 -2.68
C SER A 157 5.97 -0.27 -3.53
N ILE A 158 4.67 -0.48 -3.73
CA ILE A 158 4.08 -1.54 -4.55
C ILE A 158 2.83 -1.02 -5.26
N ALA A 159 2.40 -1.71 -6.31
CA ALA A 159 1.10 -1.57 -6.93
C ALA A 159 0.41 -2.94 -6.98
N LEU A 160 -0.91 -2.96 -6.87
CA LEU A 160 -1.71 -4.18 -6.95
C LEU A 160 -2.42 -4.31 -8.30
N ASP A 161 -2.76 -3.18 -8.86
CA ASP A 161 -3.58 -3.10 -10.05
C ASP A 161 -2.75 -3.37 -11.30
N PHE A 162 -3.23 -4.33 -12.12
CA PHE A 162 -2.58 -4.69 -13.36
C PHE A 162 -2.97 -3.70 -14.47
N CYS A 163 -2.52 -2.46 -14.30
CA CYS A 163 -2.64 -1.36 -15.26
C CYS A 163 -1.45 -0.44 -15.09
N PHE A 164 -0.39 -0.64 -15.87
CA PHE A 164 0.85 0.12 -15.74
C PHE A 164 1.58 0.29 -17.07
N LEU A 165 2.24 1.42 -17.21
CA LEU A 165 3.19 1.71 -18.29
C LEU A 165 4.60 1.39 -17.79
N ALA A 166 5.39 0.70 -18.62
CA ALA A 166 6.78 0.46 -18.32
C ALA A 166 7.66 0.58 -19.59
N GLU A 167 8.93 0.91 -19.39
CA GLU A 167 9.93 0.78 -20.43
C GLU A 167 10.12 -0.70 -20.76
N ARG A 168 9.93 -1.08 -22.04
CA ARG A 168 10.00 -2.48 -22.47
C ARG A 168 11.37 -3.11 -22.17
N GLN A 169 12.44 -2.38 -22.44
CA GLN A 169 13.80 -2.88 -22.21
C GLN A 169 14.05 -3.15 -20.72
N ALA A 170 13.54 -2.30 -19.82
CA ALA A 170 13.64 -2.48 -18.39
C ALA A 170 12.93 -3.76 -17.90
N LEU A 171 11.75 -4.04 -18.44
CA LEU A 171 11.03 -5.30 -18.14
C LEU A 171 11.83 -6.53 -18.61
N LEU A 172 12.44 -6.45 -19.80
CA LEU A 172 13.26 -7.54 -20.35
C LEU A 172 14.52 -7.78 -19.52
N GLU A 173 15.19 -6.72 -19.08
CA GLU A 173 16.38 -6.79 -18.23
C GLU A 173 16.10 -7.44 -16.87
N LEU A 174 14.90 -7.19 -16.32
CA LEU A 174 14.44 -7.85 -15.09
C LEU A 174 13.94 -9.30 -15.32
N GLY A 175 13.90 -9.79 -16.56
CA GLY A 175 13.44 -11.13 -16.88
C GLY A 175 11.90 -11.25 -17.03
N GLY A 176 11.19 -10.14 -17.14
CA GLY A 176 9.71 -10.11 -17.32
C GLY A 176 8.96 -10.48 -16.06
N PHE A 177 7.79 -11.12 -16.23
CA PHE A 177 6.92 -11.56 -15.13
C PHE A 177 7.39 -12.89 -14.55
N SER A 178 7.36 -13.01 -13.22
CA SER A 178 7.73 -14.25 -12.53
C SER A 178 6.62 -15.30 -12.65
N GLU A 179 6.95 -16.45 -13.22
CA GLU A 179 6.00 -17.56 -13.38
C GLU A 179 5.68 -18.30 -12.07
N GLU A 180 6.27 -17.87 -10.96
CA GLU A 180 5.93 -18.34 -9.62
C GLU A 180 4.56 -17.82 -9.15
N PHE A 181 4.05 -16.73 -9.75
CA PHE A 181 2.78 -16.09 -9.40
C PHE A 181 1.74 -16.30 -10.49
N HIS A 182 0.50 -16.55 -10.08
CA HIS A 182 -0.61 -16.89 -10.95
C HIS A 182 -1.64 -15.78 -11.08
N THR A 183 -1.65 -14.83 -10.13
CA THR A 183 -2.61 -13.73 -10.07
C THR A 183 -1.94 -12.38 -10.34
N THR A 184 -2.69 -11.47 -10.93
CA THR A 184 -2.19 -10.14 -11.32
C THR A 184 -1.64 -9.30 -10.17
N PRO A 185 -2.21 -9.31 -8.95
CA PRO A 185 -1.66 -8.54 -7.83
C PRO A 185 -0.22 -8.92 -7.50
N PHE A 186 0.05 -10.22 -7.33
CA PHE A 186 1.39 -10.67 -6.96
C PHE A 186 2.40 -10.51 -8.10
N LEU A 187 1.96 -10.60 -9.36
CA LEU A 187 2.79 -10.24 -10.51
C LEU A 187 3.21 -8.76 -10.47
N THR A 188 2.28 -7.87 -10.12
CA THR A 188 2.58 -6.43 -10.06
C THR A 188 3.42 -6.06 -8.84
N ILE A 189 3.13 -6.64 -7.67
CA ILE A 189 3.95 -6.46 -6.45
C ILE A 189 5.39 -6.91 -6.71
N ASP A 190 5.56 -8.11 -7.26
CA ASP A 190 6.88 -8.68 -7.59
C ASP A 190 7.66 -7.77 -8.56
N LEU A 191 7.00 -7.26 -9.58
CA LEU A 191 7.62 -6.30 -10.51
C LEU A 191 8.07 -5.02 -9.78
N CYS A 192 7.22 -4.43 -8.94
CA CYS A 192 7.58 -3.24 -8.19
C CYS A 192 8.81 -3.46 -7.31
N LEU A 193 8.88 -4.58 -6.58
CA LEU A 193 10.02 -4.89 -5.73
C LEU A 193 11.30 -5.08 -6.55
N ARG A 194 11.23 -5.79 -7.69
CA ARG A 194 12.40 -5.98 -8.56
C ARG A 194 12.85 -4.68 -9.23
N PHE A 195 11.93 -3.78 -9.57
CA PHE A 195 12.27 -2.46 -10.06
C PHE A 195 12.99 -1.64 -8.98
N TRP A 196 12.48 -1.63 -7.74
CA TRP A 196 13.17 -0.96 -6.63
C TRP A 196 14.55 -1.56 -6.35
N GLN A 197 14.72 -2.88 -6.40
CA GLN A 197 16.02 -3.55 -6.24
C GLN A 197 17.02 -3.15 -7.33
N ALA A 198 16.54 -2.73 -8.49
CA ALA A 198 17.34 -2.21 -9.59
C ALA A 198 17.51 -0.68 -9.56
N ASP A 199 17.17 -0.02 -8.43
CA ASP A 199 17.17 1.44 -8.25
C ASP A 199 16.28 2.18 -9.27
N ARG A 200 15.21 1.53 -9.70
CA ARG A 200 14.24 2.05 -10.66
C ARG A 200 12.89 2.30 -9.96
N PRO A 201 12.52 3.55 -9.68
CA PRO A 201 11.32 3.86 -8.91
C PRO A 201 10.02 3.54 -9.65
N CYS A 202 8.99 3.17 -8.86
CA CYS A 202 7.61 3.03 -9.29
C CYS A 202 6.82 4.30 -8.91
N LEU A 203 5.95 4.77 -9.81
CA LEU A 203 5.21 6.02 -9.66
C LEU A 203 3.71 5.85 -9.89
N ALA A 204 2.89 6.63 -9.17
CA ALA A 204 1.51 6.92 -9.51
C ALA A 204 1.42 8.31 -10.15
N ALA A 205 0.99 8.40 -11.40
CA ALA A 205 0.91 9.65 -12.15
C ALA A 205 -0.38 10.41 -11.82
N HIS A 206 -0.29 11.60 -11.21
CA HIS A 206 -1.47 12.39 -10.79
C HIS A 206 -2.36 12.85 -11.95
N GLY A 207 -1.80 12.93 -13.15
CA GLY A 207 -2.54 13.27 -14.36
C GLY A 207 -3.10 12.07 -15.13
N ALA A 208 -2.92 10.86 -14.67
CA ALA A 208 -3.44 9.66 -15.28
C ALA A 208 -4.59 9.09 -14.44
N PHE A 209 -5.69 8.75 -15.09
CA PHE A 209 -6.83 8.13 -14.42
C PHE A 209 -7.29 6.90 -15.21
N ALA A 210 -7.48 5.78 -14.53
CA ALA A 210 -8.11 4.59 -15.06
C ALA A 210 -9.42 4.31 -14.32
N HIS A 211 -10.49 4.06 -15.08
CA HIS A 211 -11.73 3.51 -14.53
C HIS A 211 -11.61 2.01 -14.37
N ARG A 212 -12.06 1.49 -13.24
CA ARG A 212 -12.06 0.06 -12.96
C ARG A 212 -13.47 -0.49 -12.91
N ASN A 213 -13.75 -1.47 -13.78
CA ASN A 213 -15.07 -2.09 -13.90
C ASN A 213 -15.34 -3.18 -12.84
N ALA A 214 -14.28 -3.81 -12.29
CA ALA A 214 -14.40 -4.86 -11.28
C ALA A 214 -13.92 -4.36 -9.93
N LEU A 215 -14.61 -4.73 -8.84
CA LEU A 215 -14.24 -4.35 -7.48
C LEU A 215 -13.28 -5.35 -6.83
N ASP A 216 -13.32 -6.60 -7.26
CA ASP A 216 -12.52 -7.67 -6.65
C ASP A 216 -11.19 -7.84 -7.37
N ILE A 217 -10.11 -7.86 -6.58
CA ILE A 217 -8.80 -8.31 -7.02
C ILE A 217 -8.68 -9.79 -6.60
N PRO A 218 -8.41 -10.70 -7.53
CA PRO A 218 -8.26 -12.11 -7.17
C PRO A 218 -6.95 -12.30 -6.39
N PHE A 219 -7.06 -12.59 -5.09
CA PHE A 219 -5.94 -13.04 -4.28
C PHE A 219 -5.97 -14.57 -4.20
N ASP A 220 -4.83 -15.18 -4.50
CA ASP A 220 -4.65 -16.63 -4.31
C ASP A 220 -3.74 -16.85 -3.08
N PRO A 221 -4.17 -17.62 -2.07
CA PRO A 221 -3.34 -17.99 -0.94
C PRO A 221 -2.01 -18.65 -1.34
N LEU A 222 -1.99 -19.39 -2.46
CA LEU A 222 -0.76 -20.02 -2.97
C LEU A 222 0.25 -18.97 -3.46
N ASP A 223 -0.22 -17.89 -4.06
CA ASP A 223 0.64 -16.76 -4.44
C ASP A 223 1.20 -16.04 -3.21
N GLU A 224 0.39 -15.87 -2.16
CA GLU A 224 0.86 -15.31 -0.90
C GLU A 224 1.94 -16.17 -0.25
N GLU A 225 1.73 -17.50 -0.19
CA GLU A 225 2.75 -18.44 0.28
C GLU A 225 4.04 -18.37 -0.56
N ALA A 226 3.91 -18.30 -1.88
CA ALA A 226 5.04 -18.14 -2.78
C ALA A 226 5.78 -16.81 -2.54
N PHE A 227 5.04 -15.73 -2.31
CA PHE A 227 5.57 -14.42 -2.02
C PHE A 227 6.35 -14.39 -0.69
N VAL A 228 5.77 -14.96 0.39
CA VAL A 228 6.45 -15.11 1.68
C VAL A 228 7.72 -15.95 1.54
N ARG A 229 7.67 -17.06 0.80
CA ARG A 229 8.83 -17.92 0.55
C ARG A 229 9.94 -17.17 -0.20
N LYS A 230 9.58 -16.35 -1.21
CA LYS A 230 10.53 -15.62 -2.06
C LYS A 230 11.15 -14.43 -1.34
N TYR A 231 10.34 -13.63 -0.68
CA TYR A 231 10.75 -12.35 -0.10
C TYR A 231 10.87 -12.39 1.43
N GLY A 232 10.17 -13.29 2.12
CA GLY A 232 10.03 -13.30 3.57
C GLY A 232 9.14 -12.17 4.10
N LEU A 233 8.36 -11.55 3.23
CA LEU A 233 7.49 -10.42 3.52
C LEU A 233 6.03 -10.87 3.45
N HIS A 234 5.16 -10.23 4.23
CA HIS A 234 3.73 -10.53 4.27
C HIS A 234 2.92 -9.39 3.66
N TYR A 235 2.07 -9.71 2.69
CA TYR A 235 1.08 -8.76 2.19
C TYR A 235 -0.22 -8.96 3.00
N PRO A 236 -0.97 -7.90 3.39
CA PRO A 236 -0.65 -6.47 3.19
C PRO A 236 0.27 -5.87 4.27
N TYR A 237 0.50 -6.56 5.37
CA TYR A 237 1.11 -6.05 6.61
C TYR A 237 2.42 -5.28 6.37
N SER A 238 3.34 -5.85 5.58
CA SER A 238 4.66 -5.23 5.37
C SER A 238 4.63 -3.95 4.52
N PHE A 239 3.51 -3.66 3.84
CA PHE A 239 3.40 -2.57 2.86
C PHE A 239 2.32 -1.54 3.20
N MET A 240 1.70 -1.64 4.38
CA MET A 240 0.59 -0.79 4.78
C MET A 240 1.07 0.53 5.39
N PRO A 241 0.79 1.69 4.77
CA PRO A 241 1.12 2.97 5.38
C PRO A 241 0.17 3.26 6.56
N ARG A 242 0.71 3.77 7.64
CA ARG A 242 -0.05 4.19 8.81
C ARG A 242 -0.63 5.60 8.59
N THR A 243 -1.51 5.73 7.60
CA THR A 243 -2.17 7.01 7.27
C THR A 243 -3.01 7.53 8.44
N ASP A 244 -3.52 6.64 9.25
CA ASP A 244 -4.22 6.93 10.50
C ASP A 244 -3.34 7.67 11.54
N LEU A 245 -2.05 7.39 11.56
CA LEU A 245 -1.09 8.13 12.39
C LEU A 245 -0.67 9.44 11.70
N LEU A 246 -0.40 9.40 10.40
CA LEU A 246 0.03 10.59 9.64
C LEU A 246 -1.00 11.71 9.64
N ALA A 247 -2.30 11.40 9.79
CA ALA A 247 -3.38 12.39 9.89
C ALA A 247 -3.24 13.36 11.09
N HIS A 248 -2.44 13.00 12.11
CA HIS A 248 -2.17 13.80 13.30
C HIS A 248 -0.86 14.60 13.21
N MET A 249 -0.20 14.59 12.06
CA MET A 249 1.08 15.26 11.84
C MET A 249 0.95 16.46 10.91
N ASP A 250 1.69 17.54 11.22
CA ASP A 250 1.93 18.61 10.25
C ASP A 250 3.03 18.17 9.27
N LEU A 251 2.62 17.50 8.22
CA LEU A 251 3.52 17.00 7.17
C LEU A 251 4.12 18.13 6.32
N GLN A 252 3.54 19.36 6.34
CA GLN A 252 4.04 20.50 5.56
C GLN A 252 5.10 21.31 6.32
N LYS A 253 5.47 20.91 7.54
CA LYS A 253 6.49 21.58 8.32
C LYS A 253 7.82 21.64 7.54
N PRO A 254 8.42 22.83 7.36
CA PRO A 254 9.74 22.96 6.73
C PRO A 254 10.82 22.19 7.50
N ALA A 255 11.73 21.56 6.77
CA ALA A 255 12.83 20.75 7.32
C ALA A 255 12.35 19.68 8.33
N LEU A 256 11.17 19.11 8.09
CA LEU A 256 10.59 18.03 8.88
C LEU A 256 11.57 16.85 8.97
N SER A 257 11.75 16.30 10.18
CA SER A 257 12.57 15.12 10.43
C SER A 257 11.74 14.07 11.17
N VAL A 258 11.57 12.90 10.57
CA VAL A 258 10.71 11.83 11.07
C VAL A 258 11.52 10.54 11.22
N LEU A 259 11.34 9.86 12.34
CA LEU A 259 11.81 8.50 12.56
C LEU A 259 10.59 7.58 12.73
N GLU A 260 10.54 6.48 12.02
CA GLU A 260 9.58 5.40 12.25
C GLU A 260 10.31 4.19 12.80
N VAL A 261 9.86 3.68 13.94
CA VAL A 261 10.34 2.45 14.57
C VAL A 261 9.38 1.33 14.19
N GLY A 262 9.92 0.20 13.72
CA GLY A 262 9.11 -0.85 13.12
C GLY A 262 8.56 -0.40 11.76
N CYS A 263 9.41 0.19 10.90
CA CYS A 263 8.95 0.80 9.67
C CYS A 263 8.59 -0.21 8.56
N ALA A 264 8.74 -1.51 8.80
CA ALA A 264 8.52 -2.57 7.82
C ALA A 264 9.17 -2.23 6.47
N CYS A 265 8.44 -2.33 5.34
CA CYS A 265 8.94 -1.96 4.02
C CYS A 265 8.92 -0.44 3.74
N GLY A 266 8.71 0.41 4.75
CA GLY A 266 8.84 1.87 4.66
C GLY A 266 7.67 2.60 4.01
N ALA A 267 6.49 1.99 3.92
CA ALA A 267 5.33 2.60 3.26
C ALA A 267 4.88 3.91 3.92
N THR A 268 4.88 3.99 5.26
CA THR A 268 4.57 5.22 6.01
C THR A 268 5.59 6.32 5.73
N LEU A 269 6.88 5.97 5.75
CA LEU A 269 7.96 6.92 5.44
C LEU A 269 7.85 7.44 4.01
N LEU A 270 7.49 6.57 3.06
CA LEU A 270 7.25 6.94 1.69
C LEU A 270 6.05 7.90 1.55
N ALA A 271 4.98 7.68 2.32
CA ALA A 271 3.84 8.59 2.37
C ALA A 271 4.25 9.98 2.92
N VAL A 272 5.11 10.05 3.94
CA VAL A 272 5.69 11.32 4.43
C VAL A 272 6.48 12.00 3.32
N ARG A 273 7.36 11.28 2.61
CA ARG A 273 8.16 11.81 1.51
C ARG A 273 7.30 12.34 0.35
N ASN A 274 6.22 11.63 0.02
CA ASN A 274 5.28 12.07 -1.03
C ASN A 274 4.56 13.36 -0.63
N ALA A 275 4.18 13.51 0.65
CA ALA A 275 3.54 14.71 1.17
C ALA A 275 4.53 15.88 1.32
N ASN A 276 5.78 15.60 1.68
CA ASN A 276 6.84 16.59 1.88
C ASN A 276 8.18 16.07 1.34
N PRO A 277 8.52 16.37 0.07
CA PRO A 277 9.75 15.90 -0.56
C PRO A 277 11.05 16.39 0.12
N GLU A 278 10.99 17.45 0.95
CA GLU A 278 12.13 17.96 1.70
C GLU A 278 12.27 17.33 3.10
N ALA A 279 11.31 16.48 3.50
CA ALA A 279 11.39 15.78 4.78
C ALA A 279 12.58 14.82 4.82
N ARG A 280 13.27 14.81 5.95
CA ARG A 280 14.29 13.82 6.27
C ARG A 280 13.64 12.68 6.99
N ILE A 281 13.59 11.51 6.34
CA ILE A 281 12.90 10.32 6.80
C ILE A 281 13.89 9.22 7.16
N TYR A 282 13.70 8.65 8.33
CA TYR A 282 14.55 7.61 8.91
C TYR A 282 13.69 6.45 9.41
N GLY A 283 14.22 5.25 9.35
CA GLY A 283 13.54 4.05 9.84
C GLY A 283 14.46 3.20 10.71
N ILE A 284 13.85 2.49 11.65
CA ILE A 284 14.41 1.36 12.36
C ILE A 284 13.51 0.17 12.08
N GLU A 285 14.09 -0.92 11.60
CA GLU A 285 13.36 -2.16 11.35
C GLU A 285 14.18 -3.36 11.85
N PHE A 286 13.52 -4.31 12.49
CA PHE A 286 14.21 -5.49 13.01
C PHE A 286 14.49 -6.53 11.91
N ASP A 287 13.54 -6.69 10.96
CA ASP A 287 13.69 -7.59 9.83
C ASP A 287 14.55 -6.96 8.72
N GLU A 288 15.72 -7.53 8.48
CA GLU A 288 16.64 -7.06 7.43
C GLU A 288 16.01 -7.10 6.02
N LYS A 289 15.08 -8.03 5.74
CA LYS A 289 14.43 -8.12 4.43
C LYS A 289 13.48 -6.95 4.19
N ALA A 290 12.69 -6.59 5.21
CA ALA A 290 11.83 -5.42 5.17
C ALA A 290 12.65 -4.12 5.13
N ALA A 291 13.68 -4.02 5.98
CA ALA A 291 14.61 -2.89 5.99
C ALA A 291 15.30 -2.68 4.63
N ALA A 292 15.67 -3.75 3.93
CA ALA A 292 16.28 -3.67 2.60
C ALA A 292 15.35 -3.00 1.58
N VAL A 293 14.04 -3.28 1.63
CA VAL A 293 13.04 -2.60 0.78
C VAL A 293 12.93 -1.13 1.19
N ALA A 294 12.79 -0.85 2.48
CA ALA A 294 12.60 0.51 2.98
C ALA A 294 13.81 1.43 2.67
N ARG A 295 15.03 0.89 2.56
CA ARG A 295 16.25 1.66 2.21
C ARG A 295 16.19 2.31 0.84
N HIS A 296 15.33 1.87 -0.07
CA HIS A 296 15.12 2.56 -1.34
C HIS A 296 14.38 3.90 -1.17
N PHE A 297 13.70 4.11 -0.04
CA PHE A 297 12.90 5.30 0.22
C PHE A 297 13.50 6.21 1.29
N ALA A 298 14.11 5.63 2.33
CA ALA A 298 14.52 6.30 3.56
C ALA A 298 15.89 5.83 4.05
N ALA A 299 16.47 6.55 4.99
CA ALA A 299 17.65 6.10 5.72
C ALA A 299 17.21 5.09 6.81
N VAL A 300 17.39 3.79 6.55
CA VAL A 300 16.88 2.72 7.43
C VAL A 300 18.03 1.90 8.02
N GLU A 301 17.98 1.76 9.34
CA GLU A 301 18.86 0.87 10.11
C GLU A 301 18.14 -0.44 10.45
N ALA A 302 18.75 -1.57 10.09
CA ALA A 302 18.24 -2.87 10.49
C ALA A 302 18.82 -3.25 11.84
N LEU A 303 18.06 -3.04 12.91
CA LEU A 303 18.49 -3.31 14.28
C LEU A 303 17.30 -3.46 15.24
N ASP A 304 17.57 -4.07 16.38
CA ASP A 304 16.65 -4.08 17.52
C ASP A 304 16.68 -2.71 18.22
N VAL A 305 15.53 -2.03 18.26
CA VAL A 305 15.39 -0.70 18.88
C VAL A 305 15.79 -0.70 20.36
N GLU A 306 15.68 -1.82 21.07
CA GLU A 306 16.09 -1.95 22.46
C GLU A 306 17.61 -1.87 22.62
N THR A 307 18.37 -2.14 21.56
CA THR A 307 19.85 -2.04 21.55
C THR A 307 20.36 -0.79 20.84
N LEU A 308 19.46 0.17 20.56
CA LEU A 308 19.79 1.39 19.82
C LEU A 308 20.88 2.21 20.52
N ASP A 309 22.03 2.36 19.86
CA ASP A 309 23.15 3.22 20.26
C ASP A 309 23.52 4.17 19.10
N LYS A 310 22.83 5.30 19.02
CA LYS A 310 22.98 6.32 17.98
C LYS A 310 23.02 7.71 18.62
N PRO A 311 24.11 8.06 19.33
CA PRO A 311 24.23 9.36 20.02
C PRO A 311 24.14 10.55 19.06
N GLU A 312 24.51 10.36 17.78
CA GLU A 312 24.38 11.37 16.71
C GLU A 312 22.92 11.70 16.35
N TRP A 313 21.96 10.85 16.75
CA TRP A 313 20.53 11.12 16.55
C TRP A 313 19.88 11.88 17.70
N CYS A 314 20.62 12.16 18.78
CA CYS A 314 20.10 12.89 19.94
C CYS A 314 19.59 14.27 19.53
N GLY A 315 18.33 14.59 19.85
CA GLY A 315 17.68 15.86 19.50
C GLY A 315 17.48 16.09 18.01
N MET A 316 17.35 15.04 17.20
CA MET A 316 17.33 15.14 15.75
C MET A 316 15.90 15.16 15.16
N PHE A 317 14.93 14.54 15.82
CA PHE A 317 13.62 14.29 15.21
C PHE A 317 12.54 15.24 15.69
N ASP A 318 11.68 15.67 14.75
CA ASP A 318 10.44 16.38 15.04
C ASP A 318 9.34 15.41 15.48
N TRP A 319 9.32 14.21 14.84
CA TRP A 319 8.39 13.15 15.14
C TRP A 319 9.09 11.79 15.19
N ILE A 320 8.65 10.97 16.15
CA ILE A 320 8.97 9.55 16.20
C ILE A 320 7.64 8.78 16.18
N LEU A 321 7.51 7.83 15.23
CA LEU A 321 6.31 7.01 15.06
C LEU A 321 6.59 5.60 15.59
N LEU A 322 5.66 5.06 16.38
CA LEU A 322 5.66 3.67 16.87
C LEU A 322 4.25 3.10 16.66
N GLY A 323 4.01 2.54 15.48
CA GLY A 323 2.74 1.91 15.15
C GLY A 323 2.76 0.43 15.52
N ASP A 324 2.15 0.06 16.64
CA ASP A 324 2.07 -1.32 17.15
C ASP A 324 3.47 -1.95 17.31
N VAL A 325 4.31 -1.28 18.10
CA VAL A 325 5.70 -1.69 18.38
C VAL A 325 5.92 -1.92 19.88
N VAL A 326 5.36 -1.07 20.73
CA VAL A 326 5.67 -1.02 22.16
C VAL A 326 5.30 -2.32 22.88
N GLU A 327 4.23 -2.96 22.45
CA GLU A 327 3.75 -4.25 22.96
C GLU A 327 4.70 -5.43 22.67
N HIS A 328 5.57 -5.31 21.68
CA HIS A 328 6.55 -6.32 21.30
C HIS A 328 7.88 -6.17 22.05
N LEU A 329 8.09 -5.03 22.75
CA LEU A 329 9.35 -4.77 23.45
C LEU A 329 9.44 -5.52 24.79
N ARG A 330 10.63 -5.98 25.12
CA ARG A 330 10.92 -6.61 26.44
C ARG A 330 10.95 -5.57 27.53
N GLU A 331 11.63 -4.43 27.26
CA GLU A 331 11.83 -3.32 28.18
C GLU A 331 11.32 -1.98 27.60
N PRO A 332 9.98 -1.84 27.37
CA PRO A 332 9.41 -0.66 26.70
C PRO A 332 9.71 0.65 27.45
N TRP A 333 9.82 0.61 28.78
CA TRP A 333 10.15 1.79 29.61
C TRP A 333 11.51 2.38 29.27
N GLN A 334 12.54 1.52 29.12
CA GLN A 334 13.87 1.97 28.76
C GLN A 334 13.95 2.39 27.30
N ALA A 335 13.31 1.64 26.40
CA ALA A 335 13.25 1.98 24.98
C ALA A 335 12.60 3.35 24.77
N MET A 336 11.46 3.63 25.42
CA MET A 336 10.78 4.94 25.31
C MET A 336 11.64 6.09 25.84
N LYS A 337 12.41 5.90 26.94
CA LYS A 337 13.35 6.92 27.43
C LYS A 337 14.46 7.21 26.42
N ASN A 338 15.01 6.17 25.80
CA ASN A 338 16.04 6.29 24.78
C ASN A 338 15.48 7.02 23.54
N LEU A 339 14.29 6.65 23.07
CA LEU A 339 13.63 7.30 21.93
C LEU A 339 13.26 8.76 22.23
N ALA A 340 12.78 9.08 23.43
CA ALA A 340 12.51 10.44 23.83
C ALA A 340 13.76 11.34 23.80
N ALA A 341 14.96 10.78 24.05
CA ALA A 341 16.21 11.52 23.92
C ALA A 341 16.50 11.94 22.48
N LEU A 342 16.04 11.19 21.48
CA LEU A 342 16.24 11.47 20.07
C LEU A 342 15.36 12.63 19.57
N LEU A 343 14.27 12.97 20.25
CA LEU A 343 13.40 14.09 19.90
C LEU A 343 14.08 15.43 20.12
N LYS A 344 13.84 16.37 19.23
CA LYS A 344 14.11 17.80 19.46
C LYS A 344 13.34 18.29 20.69
N PRO A 345 13.77 19.39 21.35
CA PRO A 345 12.91 20.10 22.30
C PRO A 345 11.55 20.43 21.63
N GLY A 346 10.44 20.02 22.27
CA GLY A 346 9.10 20.18 21.70
C GLY A 346 8.75 19.19 20.56
N GLY A 347 9.63 18.25 20.22
CA GLY A 347 9.33 17.14 19.32
C GLY A 347 8.32 16.17 19.92
N ARG A 348 7.71 15.33 19.12
CA ARG A 348 6.59 14.46 19.51
C ARG A 348 6.84 13.01 19.18
N VAL A 349 6.30 12.13 20.01
CA VAL A 349 6.06 10.73 19.61
C VAL A 349 4.59 10.55 19.24
N LEU A 350 4.33 9.62 18.33
CA LEU A 350 3.00 9.14 18.02
C LEU A 350 3.02 7.61 18.14
N VAL A 351 2.32 7.10 19.13
CA VAL A 351 2.33 5.68 19.51
C VAL A 351 0.95 5.09 19.32
N SER A 352 0.84 3.88 18.77
CA SER A 352 -0.35 3.06 18.91
C SER A 352 -0.03 1.76 19.63
N VAL A 353 -0.97 1.27 20.46
CA VAL A 353 -0.90 -0.04 21.11
C VAL A 353 -2.30 -0.66 21.18
N PRO A 354 -2.44 -1.99 21.08
CA PRO A 354 -3.68 -2.70 21.34
C PRO A 354 -4.15 -2.49 22.78
N ASN A 355 -5.46 -2.36 22.96
CA ASN A 355 -6.06 -2.11 24.27
C ASN A 355 -6.58 -3.39 24.90
N VAL A 356 -5.97 -3.85 25.96
CA VAL A 356 -6.40 -5.05 26.69
C VAL A 356 -7.74 -4.85 27.43
N MET A 357 -8.23 -3.60 27.58
CA MET A 357 -9.53 -3.27 28.15
C MET A 357 -10.70 -3.40 27.11
N HIS A 358 -10.41 -3.72 25.85
CA HIS A 358 -11.45 -3.92 24.84
C HIS A 358 -12.43 -5.03 25.25
N PHE A 359 -13.72 -4.83 25.02
CA PHE A 359 -14.79 -5.73 25.46
C PHE A 359 -14.59 -7.19 25.01
N SER A 360 -13.96 -7.43 23.86
CA SER A 360 -13.70 -8.78 23.35
C SER A 360 -12.78 -9.60 24.25
N VAL A 361 -11.82 -8.94 24.90
CA VAL A 361 -10.92 -9.59 25.85
C VAL A 361 -11.67 -10.01 27.10
N PHE A 362 -12.56 -9.16 27.62
CA PHE A 362 -13.44 -9.53 28.76
C PHE A 362 -14.35 -10.69 28.40
N ARG A 363 -14.95 -10.70 27.20
CA ARG A 363 -15.79 -11.81 26.74
C ARG A 363 -15.02 -13.13 26.78
N MET A 364 -13.84 -13.13 26.19
CA MET A 364 -12.96 -14.31 26.17
C MET A 364 -12.61 -14.80 27.59
N MET A 365 -12.26 -13.88 28.51
CA MET A 365 -11.95 -14.21 29.90
C MET A 365 -13.16 -14.77 30.66
N LEU A 366 -14.36 -14.22 30.44
CA LEU A 366 -15.58 -14.72 31.08
C LEU A 366 -15.98 -16.10 30.56
N ASP A 367 -15.62 -16.44 29.32
CA ASP A 367 -15.75 -17.78 28.75
C ASP A 367 -14.66 -18.75 29.25
N GLY A 368 -13.77 -18.29 30.13
CA GLY A 368 -12.69 -19.08 30.73
C GLY A 368 -11.46 -19.26 29.85
N HIS A 369 -11.29 -18.40 28.84
CA HIS A 369 -10.19 -18.48 27.87
C HIS A 369 -9.27 -17.26 27.92
N TRP A 370 -8.00 -17.47 27.54
CA TRP A 370 -7.02 -16.46 27.16
C TRP A 370 -6.26 -17.03 25.98
N THR A 371 -6.83 -16.89 24.80
CA THR A 371 -6.33 -17.55 23.58
C THR A 371 -5.47 -16.58 22.79
N TYR A 372 -4.21 -16.95 22.57
CA TYR A 372 -3.34 -16.22 21.66
C TYR A 372 -3.70 -16.51 20.21
N GLU A 373 -3.71 -15.46 19.39
CA GLU A 373 -4.06 -15.47 17.99
C GLU A 373 -2.85 -15.13 17.11
N ASP A 374 -3.00 -15.15 15.80
CA ASP A 374 -1.94 -14.78 14.87
C ASP A 374 -1.92 -13.26 14.56
N ALA A 375 -2.94 -12.53 15.04
CA ALA A 375 -3.07 -11.09 14.93
C ALA A 375 -4.05 -10.53 15.96
N GLY A 376 -4.06 -9.21 16.19
CA GLY A 376 -5.02 -8.53 17.06
C GLY A 376 -4.49 -8.28 18.48
N ILE A 377 -5.39 -8.07 19.45
CA ILE A 377 -5.01 -7.65 20.81
C ILE A 377 -4.15 -8.71 21.51
N LEU A 378 -4.51 -9.98 21.34
CA LEU A 378 -3.81 -11.12 21.93
C LEU A 378 -2.91 -11.81 20.92
N ASP A 379 -2.25 -11.06 20.04
CA ASP A 379 -1.24 -11.61 19.15
C ASP A 379 -0.17 -12.36 19.98
N ARG A 380 0.21 -13.55 19.51
CA ARG A 380 1.19 -14.40 20.23
C ARG A 380 2.58 -13.80 20.31
N THR A 381 2.87 -12.78 19.55
CA THR A 381 4.14 -12.04 19.57
C THR A 381 4.14 -10.86 20.56
N HIS A 382 2.98 -10.51 21.14
CA HIS A 382 2.87 -9.46 22.14
C HIS A 382 3.47 -9.92 23.47
N LEU A 383 4.46 -9.19 23.95
CA LEU A 383 5.11 -9.44 25.23
C LEU A 383 4.51 -8.60 26.36
N ARG A 384 3.89 -7.47 26.04
CA ARG A 384 3.29 -6.52 26.97
C ARG A 384 1.85 -6.18 26.54
N PHE A 385 1.01 -5.97 27.53
CA PHE A 385 -0.40 -5.60 27.32
C PHE A 385 -0.67 -4.27 28.01
N PHE A 386 -1.26 -3.34 27.27
CA PHE A 386 -1.48 -1.99 27.77
C PHE A 386 -2.97 -1.67 27.90
N THR A 387 -3.30 -0.93 28.96
CA THR A 387 -4.49 -0.10 29.05
C THR A 387 -4.09 1.33 28.64
N ARG A 388 -5.05 2.21 28.44
CA ARG A 388 -4.76 3.65 28.21
C ARG A 388 -3.95 4.25 29.37
N ALA A 389 -4.33 3.94 30.60
CA ALA A 389 -3.65 4.47 31.78
C ALA A 389 -2.17 4.08 31.84
N GLU A 390 -1.87 2.82 31.55
CA GLU A 390 -0.48 2.31 31.56
C GLU A 390 0.34 2.87 30.39
N LEU A 391 -0.28 3.07 29.21
CA LEU A 391 0.40 3.74 28.10
C LEU A 391 0.74 5.20 28.44
N LEU A 392 -0.19 5.94 29.04
CA LEU A 392 0.05 7.32 29.46
C LEU A 392 1.14 7.41 30.54
N LEU A 393 1.16 6.46 31.49
CA LEU A 393 2.22 6.38 32.51
C LEU A 393 3.58 6.10 31.89
N LEU A 394 3.67 5.15 30.95
CA LEU A 394 4.89 4.85 30.21
C LEU A 394 5.47 6.11 29.51
N LEU A 395 4.63 6.87 28.84
CA LEU A 395 5.01 8.11 28.16
C LEU A 395 5.47 9.18 29.16
N GLN A 396 4.75 9.35 30.28
CA GLN A 396 5.11 10.28 31.34
C GLN A 396 6.48 9.96 31.96
N GLU A 397 6.75 8.68 32.24
CA GLU A 397 8.05 8.22 32.78
C GLU A 397 9.21 8.42 31.80
N ALA A 398 8.93 8.48 30.50
CA ALA A 398 9.90 8.84 29.47
C ALA A 398 10.09 10.36 29.30
N GLY A 399 9.41 11.21 30.10
CA GLY A 399 9.50 12.68 30.03
C GLY A 399 8.65 13.28 28.90
N LEU A 400 7.62 12.55 28.46
CA LEU A 400 6.70 12.96 27.42
C LEU A 400 5.36 13.38 28.04
N GLU A 401 4.74 14.41 27.50
CA GLU A 401 3.42 14.92 27.91
C GLU A 401 2.40 14.62 26.82
N ALA A 402 1.38 13.82 27.12
CA ALA A 402 0.32 13.50 26.19
C ALA A 402 -0.46 14.76 25.83
N GLU A 403 -0.56 15.05 24.53
CA GLU A 403 -1.33 16.17 23.97
C GLU A 403 -2.66 15.70 23.39
N GLU A 404 -2.68 14.54 22.73
CA GLU A 404 -3.86 13.94 22.12
C GLU A 404 -3.93 12.44 22.44
N VAL A 405 -5.12 11.97 22.75
CA VAL A 405 -5.40 10.54 22.98
C VAL A 405 -6.67 10.19 22.21
N PHE A 406 -6.61 9.22 21.33
CA PHE A 406 -7.72 8.85 20.49
C PHE A 406 -7.79 7.33 20.26
N PRO A 407 -9.02 6.76 20.26
CA PRO A 407 -9.21 5.34 20.05
C PRO A 407 -9.25 4.98 18.55
N SER A 408 -8.81 3.77 18.23
CA SER A 408 -9.26 3.04 17.06
C SER A 408 -10.41 2.13 17.47
N LYS A 409 -11.51 2.10 16.72
CA LYS A 409 -12.68 1.28 17.03
C LYS A 409 -12.94 0.28 15.90
N MET A 410 -13.48 -0.86 16.27
CA MET A 410 -13.98 -1.87 15.32
C MET A 410 -15.51 -1.77 15.22
N PRO A 411 -16.12 -2.23 14.13
CA PRO A 411 -17.58 -2.33 14.06
C PRO A 411 -18.14 -3.23 15.17
N GLU A 412 -19.21 -2.78 15.82
CA GLU A 412 -19.85 -3.44 16.95
C GLU A 412 -21.28 -3.84 16.58
N SER A 413 -21.69 -5.04 16.96
CA SER A 413 -23.07 -5.52 16.84
C SER A 413 -23.95 -5.07 18.02
N ASP A 414 -25.27 -5.16 17.87
CA ASP A 414 -26.19 -4.90 18.98
C ASP A 414 -25.90 -5.79 20.21
N ALA A 415 -25.45 -7.03 20.00
CA ALA A 415 -25.05 -7.93 21.07
C ALA A 415 -23.76 -7.46 21.76
N ASP A 416 -22.83 -6.87 21.04
CA ASP A 416 -21.61 -6.28 21.60
C ASP A 416 -21.96 -5.05 22.45
N LEU A 417 -22.79 -4.16 21.95
CA LEU A 417 -23.25 -2.97 22.68
C LEU A 417 -23.97 -3.34 23.98
N ALA A 418 -24.83 -4.36 23.95
CA ALA A 418 -25.51 -4.86 25.15
C ALA A 418 -24.52 -5.44 26.18
N PHE A 419 -23.48 -6.12 25.74
CA PHE A 419 -22.43 -6.66 26.61
C PHE A 419 -21.55 -5.55 27.17
N ILE A 420 -21.15 -4.58 26.36
CA ILE A 420 -20.40 -3.39 26.80
C ILE A 420 -21.16 -2.64 27.89
N ALA A 421 -22.47 -2.41 27.74
CA ALA A 421 -23.27 -1.75 28.75
C ALA A 421 -23.30 -2.48 30.11
N GLN A 422 -23.23 -3.83 30.09
CA GLN A 422 -23.13 -4.63 31.31
C GLN A 422 -21.74 -4.48 31.97
N LEU A 423 -20.67 -4.48 31.18
CA LEU A 423 -19.31 -4.26 31.68
C LEU A 423 -19.12 -2.83 32.22
N ALA A 424 -19.67 -1.83 31.52
CA ALA A 424 -19.58 -0.44 31.91
C ALA A 424 -20.18 -0.17 33.30
N ALA A 425 -21.24 -0.90 33.66
CA ALA A 425 -21.82 -0.83 34.99
C ALA A 425 -20.90 -1.32 36.12
N LEU A 426 -19.84 -2.02 35.81
CA LEU A 426 -18.83 -2.54 36.74
C LEU A 426 -17.59 -1.66 36.83
N LEU A 427 -17.41 -0.72 35.87
CA LEU A 427 -16.23 0.13 35.82
C LEU A 427 -16.23 1.13 37.00
N PRO A 428 -15.06 1.45 37.54
CA PRO A 428 -14.90 2.56 38.48
C PRO A 428 -15.32 3.89 37.85
N PRO A 429 -15.76 4.91 38.63
CA PRO A 429 -16.22 6.18 38.09
C PRO A 429 -15.22 6.98 37.27
N ASP A 430 -13.93 6.73 37.45
CA ASP A 430 -12.81 7.35 36.75
C ASP A 430 -12.40 6.61 35.46
N VAL A 431 -13.00 5.45 35.20
CA VAL A 431 -12.77 4.66 33.99
C VAL A 431 -13.97 4.80 33.07
N GLY A 432 -13.78 5.44 31.95
CA GLY A 432 -14.86 5.69 30.97
C GLY A 432 -15.21 4.43 30.18
N GLU A 433 -16.49 4.34 29.75
CA GLU A 433 -16.98 3.27 28.86
C GLU A 433 -16.18 3.18 27.55
N GLU A 434 -15.58 4.29 27.11
CA GLU A 434 -14.74 4.34 25.90
C GLU A 434 -13.57 3.35 25.94
N GLU A 435 -13.08 2.97 27.15
CA GLU A 435 -12.06 1.94 27.31
C GLU A 435 -12.48 0.58 26.73
N LEU A 436 -13.77 0.27 26.82
CA LEU A 436 -14.33 -0.98 26.33
C LEU A 436 -14.52 -1.02 24.81
N HIS A 437 -14.71 0.14 24.18
CA HIS A 437 -14.91 0.31 22.76
C HIS A 437 -13.60 0.44 21.97
N ALA A 438 -12.54 0.92 22.63
CA ALA A 438 -11.25 1.17 21.99
C ALA A 438 -10.54 -0.15 21.72
N PHE A 439 -10.33 -0.49 20.44
CA PHE A 439 -9.54 -1.64 20.02
C PHE A 439 -8.04 -1.36 20.19
N GLN A 440 -7.63 -0.15 19.84
CA GLN A 440 -6.28 0.37 20.06
C GLN A 440 -6.36 1.77 20.64
N TRP A 441 -5.36 2.15 21.44
CA TRP A 441 -5.11 3.52 21.84
C TRP A 441 -3.98 4.12 21.03
N LYS A 442 -4.20 5.33 20.56
CA LYS A 442 -3.20 6.15 19.87
C LYS A 442 -2.96 7.39 20.71
N VAL A 443 -1.71 7.74 20.89
CA VAL A 443 -1.31 8.89 21.72
C VAL A 443 -0.25 9.70 21.00
N ALA A 444 -0.53 10.99 20.80
CA ALA A 444 0.49 11.98 20.48
C ALA A 444 1.00 12.62 21.77
N ALA A 445 2.29 12.51 22.06
CA ALA A 445 2.91 13.06 23.24
C ALA A 445 4.15 13.87 22.91
N ARG A 446 4.32 15.01 23.60
CA ARG A 446 5.39 15.98 23.35
C ARG A 446 6.50 15.87 24.38
N LYS A 447 7.75 15.99 23.92
CA LYS A 447 8.92 16.18 24.79
C LYS A 447 8.89 17.54 25.44
N ARG A 448 8.96 17.55 26.77
CA ARG A 448 9.04 18.77 27.60
C ARG A 448 10.32 19.57 27.37
#